data_b9afe563d39ebdd1199fb95c78fc682f
#
_entry.id   b9afe563d39ebdd1199fb95c78fc682f
#
_cell.length_a   1.000
_cell.length_b   1.000
_cell.length_c   1.000
_cell.angle_alpha   90.00
_cell.angle_beta   90.00
_cell.angle_gamma   90.00
#
_symmetry.space_group_name_H-M   'P 1'
#
loop_
_entity.id
_entity.type
_entity.pdbx_description
1 polymer ?
#
loop_
_entity_poly.entity_id
_entity_poly.type
_entity_poly.pdbx_seq_one_letter_code
_entity_poly.pdbx_strand_id
1 'polypeptide(L)'
;MELVDITVKELYHGTTKKASTYILTEGFKLPTWNFNNVSFKKKPGTLGYGIYAFSQIYIWKKYICEKIPNDNVVVLIKLNLDNLNIFDLTNEEHNEIYQKFRETFRELPIFKNLSQELRNGNQSELEGFMLEYLIRYYSETLLGFKKCDCVKSWTVSVLSDTMNSNIPNGIEYCIRNVEPIKEVVLWKED
;
A
#
# COMPACT_ATOMS: atom_id res chain seq x y z
N MET A 1 31.31 13.37 8.71
CA MET A 1 30.35 12.39 9.27
C MET A 1 28.97 12.95 8.95
N GLU A 2 28.38 12.50 7.84
CA GLU A 2 27.03 12.92 7.50
C GLU A 2 26.08 12.39 8.58
N LEU A 3 25.31 13.29 9.17
CA LEU A 3 24.20 12.92 10.05
C LEU A 3 23.22 12.12 9.18
N VAL A 4 23.15 10.81 9.41
CA VAL A 4 22.12 9.98 8.80
C VAL A 4 20.79 10.55 9.27
N ASP A 5 20.03 11.11 8.35
CA ASP A 5 18.68 11.63 8.62
C ASP A 5 17.79 10.43 8.95
N ILE A 6 17.62 10.19 10.27
CA ILE A 6 16.92 9.01 10.81
C ILE A 6 15.46 8.96 10.37
N THR A 7 14.95 10.04 9.83
CA THR A 7 13.55 10.21 9.43
C THR A 7 13.28 9.82 7.97
N VAL A 8 14.33 9.61 7.18
CA VAL A 8 14.20 9.17 5.78
C VAL A 8 14.22 7.66 5.68
N LYS A 9 13.18 7.09 5.12
CA LYS A 9 13.04 5.65 4.88
C LYS A 9 13.25 5.31 3.42
N GLU A 10 14.12 4.37 3.14
CA GLU A 10 14.30 3.79 1.82
C GLU A 10 13.27 2.67 1.60
N LEU A 11 12.55 2.78 0.48
CA LEU A 11 11.51 1.85 0.08
C LEU A 11 11.71 1.44 -1.39
N TYR A 12 11.37 0.20 -1.71
CA TYR A 12 11.55 -0.40 -3.03
C TYR A 12 10.19 -0.58 -3.71
N HIS A 13 10.02 0.08 -4.86
CA HIS A 13 8.81 -0.03 -5.67
C HIS A 13 9.10 -0.71 -7.00
N GLY A 14 8.31 -1.72 -7.31
CA GLY A 14 8.42 -2.43 -8.54
C GLY A 14 7.51 -1.97 -9.65
N THR A 15 8.06 -1.91 -10.83
CA THR A 15 7.34 -1.42 -12.00
C THR A 15 7.93 -1.92 -13.31
N THR A 16 7.31 -1.58 -14.45
CA THR A 16 7.87 -1.83 -15.78
C THR A 16 8.94 -0.79 -16.14
N LYS A 17 9.84 -1.13 -17.07
CA LYS A 17 10.83 -0.16 -17.61
C LYS A 17 10.15 1.10 -18.15
N LYS A 18 9.04 0.94 -18.90
CA LYS A 18 8.29 2.08 -19.42
C LYS A 18 7.74 2.97 -18.32
N ALA A 19 7.11 2.38 -17.28
CA ALA A 19 6.55 3.13 -16.17
C ALA A 19 7.64 3.80 -15.32
N SER A 20 8.81 3.15 -15.12
CA SER A 20 9.92 3.74 -14.39
C SER A 20 10.44 5.03 -15.04
N THR A 21 10.49 5.08 -16.38
CA THR A 21 10.87 6.30 -17.11
C THR A 21 9.94 7.46 -16.74
N TYR A 22 8.63 7.24 -16.77
CA TYR A 22 7.65 8.27 -16.36
C TYR A 22 7.77 8.65 -14.89
N ILE A 23 7.98 7.68 -14.00
CA ILE A 23 8.15 7.94 -12.58
C ILE A 23 9.38 8.81 -12.31
N LEU A 24 10.50 8.55 -13.01
CA LEU A 24 11.75 9.28 -12.84
C LEU A 24 11.68 10.70 -13.42
N THR A 25 10.87 10.94 -14.46
CA THR A 25 10.77 12.25 -15.14
C THR A 25 9.62 13.12 -14.61
N GLU A 26 8.48 12.52 -14.30
CA GLU A 26 7.25 13.22 -13.93
C GLU A 26 6.83 13.00 -12.46
N GLY A 27 7.52 12.11 -11.74
CA GLY A 27 7.12 11.66 -10.41
C GLY A 27 5.98 10.64 -10.42
N PHE A 28 5.61 10.20 -9.25
CA PHE A 28 4.50 9.29 -9.07
C PHE A 28 3.15 9.99 -9.24
N LYS A 29 2.21 9.33 -9.93
CA LYS A 29 0.81 9.75 -10.03
C LYS A 29 -0.05 8.86 -9.15
N LEU A 30 -0.72 9.44 -8.17
CA LEU A 30 -1.65 8.71 -7.33
C LEU A 30 -2.92 8.36 -8.12
N PRO A 31 -3.46 7.15 -7.93
CA PRO A 31 -4.75 6.81 -8.51
C PRO A 31 -5.85 7.69 -7.90
N THR A 32 -6.63 8.32 -8.76
CA THR A 32 -7.86 9.00 -8.34
C THR A 32 -8.98 7.99 -8.25
N TRP A 33 -9.70 8.01 -7.14
CA TRP A 33 -10.84 7.13 -6.95
C TRP A 33 -12.09 7.91 -6.53
N ASN A 34 -13.24 7.49 -7.07
CA ASN A 34 -14.54 8.07 -6.73
C ASN A 34 -15.49 6.96 -6.28
N PHE A 35 -15.88 6.96 -5.00
CA PHE A 35 -16.85 6.03 -4.42
C PHE A 35 -18.23 6.09 -5.06
N ASN A 36 -18.58 7.24 -5.67
CA ASN A 36 -19.90 7.43 -6.28
C ASN A 36 -20.02 6.80 -7.66
N ASN A 37 -18.89 6.41 -8.29
CA ASN A 37 -18.87 5.69 -9.56
C ASN A 37 -18.29 4.30 -9.33
N VAL A 38 -19.13 3.37 -8.91
CA VAL A 38 -18.82 1.97 -8.57
C VAL A 38 -18.49 1.14 -9.82
N SER A 39 -18.04 1.74 -10.92
CA SER A 39 -17.38 0.96 -11.96
C SER A 39 -15.92 0.77 -11.55
N PHE A 40 -15.63 -0.35 -10.90
CA PHE A 40 -14.30 -0.75 -10.43
C PHE A 40 -13.30 -0.98 -11.57
N LYS A 41 -13.01 0.06 -12.36
CA LYS A 41 -11.99 -0.01 -13.43
C LYS A 41 -10.60 -0.28 -12.85
N LYS A 42 -10.35 0.09 -11.60
CA LYS A 42 -9.11 -0.19 -10.90
C LYS A 42 -9.44 -0.56 -9.46
N LYS A 43 -9.25 -1.82 -9.12
CA LYS A 43 -9.46 -2.34 -7.78
C LYS A 43 -8.34 -1.90 -6.84
N PRO A 44 -8.60 -1.69 -5.54
CA PRO A 44 -7.56 -1.40 -4.56
C PRO A 44 -6.67 -2.62 -4.35
N GLY A 45 -5.41 -2.41 -3.98
CA GLY A 45 -4.62 -3.46 -3.36
C GLY A 45 -4.99 -3.66 -1.89
N THR A 46 -4.34 -4.57 -1.19
CA THR A 46 -4.63 -4.94 0.20
C THR A 46 -4.66 -3.75 1.17
N LEU A 47 -3.81 -2.75 0.96
CA LEU A 47 -3.70 -1.54 1.78
C LEU A 47 -4.42 -0.32 1.16
N GLY A 48 -5.35 -0.55 0.23
CA GLY A 48 -6.10 0.51 -0.41
C GLY A 48 -5.44 1.07 -1.67
N TYR A 49 -5.74 2.33 -2.00
CA TYR A 49 -5.19 3.02 -3.17
C TYR A 49 -3.96 3.84 -2.82
N GLY A 50 -2.85 3.60 -3.50
CA GLY A 50 -1.60 4.31 -3.32
C GLY A 50 -0.47 3.70 -4.13
N ILE A 51 0.75 4.14 -3.82
CA ILE A 51 2.00 3.61 -4.36
C ILE A 51 2.49 2.54 -3.39
N TYR A 52 2.52 1.30 -3.84
CA TYR A 52 2.98 0.17 -3.04
C TYR A 52 4.49 0.06 -3.09
N ALA A 53 5.12 0.02 -1.93
CA ALA A 53 6.57 -0.13 -1.79
C ALA A 53 6.92 -1.00 -0.57
N PHE A 54 8.06 -1.65 -0.59
CA PHE A 54 8.52 -2.56 0.47
C PHE A 54 9.78 -2.03 1.13
N SER A 55 9.92 -2.31 2.43
CA SER A 55 11.13 -1.95 3.17
C SER A 55 12.33 -2.86 2.85
N GLN A 56 12.11 -4.01 2.22
CA GLN A 56 13.15 -4.97 1.86
C GLN A 56 13.11 -5.31 0.37
N ILE A 57 14.27 -5.23 -0.27
CA ILE A 57 14.43 -5.48 -1.71
C ILE A 57 14.10 -6.90 -2.13
N TYR A 58 14.41 -7.91 -1.29
CA TYR A 58 14.21 -9.32 -1.65
C TYR A 58 12.73 -9.71 -1.77
N ILE A 59 11.85 -9.10 -0.96
CA ILE A 59 10.41 -9.31 -1.03
C ILE A 59 9.89 -8.86 -2.39
N TRP A 60 10.36 -7.69 -2.79
CA TRP A 60 9.98 -7.09 -4.02
C TRP A 60 10.45 -7.91 -5.24
N LYS A 61 11.71 -8.37 -5.25
CA LYS A 61 12.26 -9.20 -6.33
C LYS A 61 11.38 -10.42 -6.60
N LYS A 62 10.98 -11.11 -5.53
CA LYS A 62 10.11 -12.28 -5.65
C LYS A 62 8.74 -11.91 -6.24
N TYR A 63 8.07 -10.91 -5.66
CA TYR A 63 6.72 -10.53 -6.05
C TYR A 63 6.61 -10.03 -7.50
N ILE A 64 7.57 -9.23 -7.97
CA ILE A 64 7.45 -8.62 -9.30
C ILE A 64 8.01 -9.51 -10.41
N CYS A 65 9.02 -10.33 -10.13
CA CYS A 65 9.49 -11.32 -11.09
C CYS A 65 8.38 -12.29 -11.49
N GLU A 66 7.47 -12.59 -10.57
CA GLU A 66 6.28 -13.41 -10.86
C GLU A 66 5.24 -12.65 -11.70
N LYS A 67 5.02 -11.36 -11.43
CA LYS A 67 3.98 -10.56 -12.11
C LYS A 67 4.41 -9.97 -13.46
N ILE A 68 5.68 -9.60 -13.59
CA ILE A 68 6.22 -8.93 -14.78
C ILE A 68 7.61 -9.52 -15.10
N PRO A 69 7.71 -10.78 -15.51
CA PRO A 69 8.98 -11.51 -15.54
C PRO A 69 10.05 -10.92 -16.47
N ASN A 70 9.67 -10.25 -17.56
CA ASN A 70 10.62 -9.82 -18.60
C ASN A 70 10.82 -8.30 -18.71
N ASP A 71 10.07 -7.49 -17.97
CA ASP A 71 10.09 -6.02 -18.09
C ASP A 71 10.06 -5.33 -16.71
N ASN A 72 10.58 -6.02 -15.69
CA ASN A 72 10.58 -5.45 -14.34
C ASN A 72 11.83 -4.62 -14.04
N VAL A 73 11.63 -3.56 -13.30
CA VAL A 73 12.68 -2.74 -12.71
C VAL A 73 12.26 -2.30 -11.31
N VAL A 74 13.24 -1.97 -10.49
CA VAL A 74 13.04 -1.40 -9.16
C VAL A 74 13.36 0.07 -9.18
N VAL A 75 12.50 0.88 -8.58
CA VAL A 75 12.84 2.24 -8.19
C VAL A 75 12.96 2.31 -6.67
N LEU A 76 14.01 2.95 -6.20
CA LEU A 76 14.22 3.29 -4.79
C LEU A 76 13.53 4.62 -4.52
N ILE A 77 12.70 4.63 -3.49
CA ILE A 77 11.99 5.81 -2.99
C ILE A 77 12.59 6.20 -1.65
N LYS A 78 13.07 7.43 -1.51
CA LYS A 78 13.41 8.00 -0.21
C LYS A 78 12.21 8.79 0.32
N LEU A 79 11.55 8.25 1.32
CA LEU A 79 10.35 8.81 1.93
C LEU A 79 10.72 9.45 3.28
N ASN A 80 10.41 10.75 3.43
CA ASN A 80 10.50 11.41 4.72
C ASN A 80 9.27 11.01 5.56
N LEU A 81 9.53 10.48 6.77
CA LEU A 81 8.49 10.05 7.70
C LEU A 81 8.05 11.14 8.70
N ASP A 82 8.73 12.30 8.70
CA ASP A 82 8.40 13.39 9.61
C ASP A 82 6.99 13.91 9.37
N ASN A 83 6.24 14.01 10.46
CA ASN A 83 4.88 14.58 10.47
C ASN A 83 3.87 13.88 9.54
N LEU A 84 4.15 12.64 9.13
CA LEU A 84 3.19 11.86 8.36
C LEU A 84 2.11 11.25 9.26
N ASN A 85 0.87 11.34 8.78
CA ASN A 85 -0.25 10.60 9.34
C ASN A 85 -0.21 9.17 8.78
N ILE A 86 0.41 8.27 9.54
CA ILE A 86 0.59 6.86 9.12
C ILE A 86 -0.44 5.99 9.83
N PHE A 87 -1.28 5.31 9.06
CA PHE A 87 -2.10 4.23 9.58
C PHE A 87 -1.26 2.95 9.62
N ASP A 88 -0.64 2.70 10.76
CA ASP A 88 0.34 1.62 10.97
C ASP A 88 -0.31 0.36 11.53
N LEU A 89 -0.68 -0.58 10.67
CA LEU A 89 -1.27 -1.86 11.08
C LEU A 89 -0.26 -2.82 11.74
N THR A 90 1.02 -2.44 11.84
CA THR A 90 2.00 -3.16 12.66
C THR A 90 1.97 -2.69 14.13
N ASN A 91 1.30 -1.57 14.40
CA ASN A 91 1.03 -1.05 15.74
C ASN A 91 -0.24 -1.69 16.28
N GLU A 92 -0.24 -2.09 17.56
CA GLU A 92 -1.35 -2.81 18.19
C GLU A 92 -2.63 -1.98 18.23
N GLU A 93 -2.55 -0.71 18.62
CA GLU A 93 -3.70 0.20 18.72
C GLU A 93 -4.38 0.40 17.34
N HIS A 94 -3.60 0.70 16.30
CA HIS A 94 -4.13 0.87 14.96
C HIS A 94 -4.70 -0.44 14.39
N ASN A 95 -4.09 -1.57 14.71
CA ASN A 95 -4.59 -2.87 14.30
C ASN A 95 -5.92 -3.19 14.99
N GLU A 96 -6.06 -2.94 16.30
CA GLU A 96 -7.32 -3.11 17.00
C GLU A 96 -8.44 -2.25 16.42
N ILE A 97 -8.15 -0.98 16.10
CA ILE A 97 -9.12 -0.08 15.44
C ILE A 97 -9.59 -0.71 14.13
N TYR A 98 -8.66 -1.23 13.33
CA TYR A 98 -9.00 -1.86 12.05
C TYR A 98 -9.83 -3.14 12.24
N GLN A 99 -9.50 -4.00 13.21
CA GLN A 99 -10.26 -5.23 13.47
C GLN A 99 -11.70 -4.91 13.92
N LYS A 100 -11.88 -3.98 14.85
CA LYS A 100 -13.20 -3.52 15.28
C LYS A 100 -14.01 -2.93 14.13
N PHE A 101 -13.35 -2.15 13.28
CA PHE A 101 -14.00 -1.60 12.09
C PHE A 101 -14.43 -2.70 11.10
N ARG A 102 -13.61 -3.72 10.86
CA ARG A 102 -13.96 -4.86 9.98
C ARG A 102 -15.25 -5.57 10.44
N GLU A 103 -15.42 -5.75 11.74
CA GLU A 103 -16.64 -6.36 12.31
C GLU A 103 -17.85 -5.47 12.01
N THR A 104 -17.77 -4.18 12.32
CA THR A 104 -18.84 -3.23 12.08
C THR A 104 -19.13 -3.04 10.59
N PHE A 105 -18.10 -3.05 9.74
CA PHE A 105 -18.23 -2.84 8.30
C PHE A 105 -19.15 -3.87 7.63
N ARG A 106 -19.18 -5.12 8.13
CA ARG A 106 -20.04 -6.18 7.61
C ARG A 106 -21.53 -5.87 7.78
N GLU A 107 -21.88 -5.02 8.72
CA GLU A 107 -23.25 -4.60 9.00
C GLU A 107 -23.69 -3.40 8.14
N LEU A 108 -22.74 -2.68 7.54
CA LEU A 108 -23.04 -1.51 6.74
C LEU A 108 -23.78 -1.88 5.44
N PRO A 109 -24.75 -1.05 5.00
CA PRO A 109 -25.46 -1.29 3.74
C PRO A 109 -24.54 -1.41 2.52
N ILE A 110 -23.43 -0.67 2.52
CA ILE A 110 -22.43 -0.71 1.44
C ILE A 110 -21.81 -2.10 1.32
N PHE A 111 -21.56 -2.81 2.43
CA PHE A 111 -21.01 -4.16 2.39
C PHE A 111 -21.92 -5.15 1.64
N LYS A 112 -23.25 -5.04 1.83
CA LYS A 112 -24.23 -5.89 1.15
C LYS A 112 -24.20 -5.69 -0.36
N ASN A 113 -24.01 -4.46 -0.81
CA ASN A 113 -23.90 -4.14 -2.24
C ASN A 113 -22.55 -4.60 -2.81
N LEU A 114 -21.46 -4.38 -2.07
CA LEU A 114 -20.11 -4.81 -2.46
C LEU A 114 -19.97 -6.32 -2.51
N SER A 115 -20.60 -7.06 -1.58
CA SER A 115 -20.49 -8.53 -1.56
C SER A 115 -21.05 -9.19 -2.81
N GLN A 116 -21.95 -8.53 -3.55
CA GLN A 116 -22.43 -9.04 -4.83
C GLN A 116 -21.41 -8.84 -5.95
N GLU A 117 -20.70 -7.71 -5.98
CA GLU A 117 -19.70 -7.41 -6.99
C GLU A 117 -18.33 -8.03 -6.67
N LEU A 118 -18.00 -8.15 -5.37
CA LEU A 118 -16.75 -8.76 -4.88
C LEU A 118 -16.84 -10.27 -4.67
N ARG A 119 -17.98 -10.91 -4.89
CA ARG A 119 -18.12 -12.38 -4.84
C ARG A 119 -17.15 -13.13 -5.74
N ASN A 120 -16.63 -12.47 -6.76
CA ASN A 120 -15.58 -12.97 -7.65
C ASN A 120 -14.22 -12.30 -7.41
N GLY A 121 -14.12 -11.41 -6.40
CA GLY A 121 -12.89 -10.73 -6.02
C GLY A 121 -12.07 -11.54 -5.03
N ASN A 122 -10.78 -11.26 -4.97
CA ASN A 122 -9.96 -11.85 -3.93
C ASN A 122 -10.10 -11.07 -2.61
N GLN A 123 -9.76 -11.72 -1.50
CA GLN A 123 -9.85 -11.14 -0.16
C GLN A 123 -9.06 -9.82 -0.02
N SER A 124 -7.91 -9.72 -0.70
CA SER A 124 -7.06 -8.51 -0.68
C SER A 124 -7.79 -7.27 -1.22
N GLU A 125 -8.63 -7.43 -2.24
CA GLU A 125 -9.42 -6.33 -2.80
C GLU A 125 -10.49 -5.85 -1.82
N LEU A 126 -11.14 -6.79 -1.12
CA LEU A 126 -12.12 -6.47 -0.08
C LEU A 126 -11.46 -5.75 1.11
N GLU A 127 -10.32 -6.23 1.56
CA GLU A 127 -9.57 -5.58 2.65
C GLU A 127 -9.12 -4.18 2.27
N GLY A 128 -8.57 -4.00 1.07
CA GLY A 128 -8.22 -2.69 0.56
C GLY A 128 -9.40 -1.74 0.46
N PHE A 129 -10.57 -2.25 0.08
CA PHE A 129 -11.80 -1.46 0.07
C PHE A 129 -12.24 -1.03 1.48
N MET A 130 -12.20 -1.94 2.44
CA MET A 130 -12.52 -1.63 3.85
C MET A 130 -11.59 -0.56 4.41
N LEU A 131 -10.30 -0.68 4.15
CA LEU A 131 -9.29 0.33 4.53
C LEU A 131 -9.58 1.69 3.89
N GLU A 132 -9.89 1.73 2.59
CA GLU A 132 -10.28 2.97 1.92
C GLU A 132 -11.50 3.62 2.55
N TYR A 133 -12.51 2.81 2.89
CA TYR A 133 -13.72 3.30 3.51
C TYR A 133 -13.46 3.85 4.92
N LEU A 134 -12.68 3.15 5.74
CA LEU A 134 -12.25 3.61 7.06
C LEU A 134 -11.49 4.94 6.93
N ILE A 135 -10.47 4.99 6.09
CA ILE A 135 -9.61 6.17 5.92
C ILE A 135 -10.43 7.38 5.47
N ARG A 136 -11.38 7.21 4.56
CA ARG A 136 -12.16 8.33 4.02
C ARG A 136 -13.21 8.88 4.96
N TYR A 137 -13.88 8.01 5.70
CA TYR A 137 -15.06 8.39 6.45
C TYR A 137 -14.86 8.41 7.96
N TYR A 138 -13.82 7.73 8.46
CA TYR A 138 -13.63 7.54 9.89
C TYR A 138 -12.22 7.88 10.39
N SER A 139 -11.29 8.31 9.53
CA SER A 139 -9.90 8.57 9.95
C SER A 139 -9.82 9.66 11.02
N GLU A 140 -10.57 10.75 10.91
CA GLU A 140 -10.58 11.81 11.91
C GLU A 140 -11.11 11.32 13.25
N THR A 141 -12.17 10.52 13.24
CA THR A 141 -12.82 10.04 14.45
C THR A 141 -12.06 8.89 15.13
N LEU A 142 -11.52 7.95 14.32
CA LEU A 142 -10.91 6.72 14.85
C LEU A 142 -9.39 6.80 14.93
N LEU A 143 -8.74 7.59 14.08
CA LEU A 143 -7.28 7.66 13.98
C LEU A 143 -6.72 9.03 14.38
N GLY A 144 -7.59 10.03 14.63
CA GLY A 144 -7.19 11.37 15.06
C GLY A 144 -6.59 12.26 13.96
N PHE A 145 -6.62 11.87 12.69
CA PHE A 145 -6.13 12.67 11.58
C PHE A 145 -7.09 12.72 10.39
N LYS A 146 -7.20 13.89 9.76
CA LYS A 146 -8.11 14.11 8.60
C LYS A 146 -7.62 13.45 7.30
N LYS A 147 -6.31 13.34 7.14
CA LYS A 147 -5.67 12.84 5.92
C LYS A 147 -4.67 11.76 6.30
N CYS A 148 -4.81 10.59 5.71
CA CYS A 148 -3.84 9.51 5.84
C CYS A 148 -2.81 9.63 4.71
N ASP A 149 -1.54 9.82 5.05
CA ASP A 149 -0.45 9.96 4.08
C ASP A 149 0.15 8.61 3.68
N CYS A 150 0.05 7.62 4.55
CA CYS A 150 0.57 6.28 4.29
C CYS A 150 -0.18 5.23 5.12
N VAL A 151 -0.39 4.06 4.54
CA VAL A 151 -0.77 2.84 5.28
C VAL A 151 0.45 1.93 5.31
N LYS A 152 0.72 1.32 6.46
CA LYS A 152 1.85 0.43 6.69
C LYS A 152 1.35 -0.88 7.29
N SER A 153 1.84 -2.01 6.82
CA SER A 153 1.46 -3.33 7.32
C SER A 153 2.59 -4.35 7.19
N TRP A 154 2.48 -5.43 7.95
CA TRP A 154 3.26 -6.61 7.69
C TRP A 154 2.87 -7.23 6.35
N THR A 155 3.84 -7.75 5.63
CA THR A 155 3.60 -8.58 4.44
C THR A 155 4.08 -10.00 4.66
N VAL A 156 3.42 -10.94 4.00
CA VAL A 156 3.80 -12.34 3.95
C VAL A 156 4.10 -12.71 2.51
N SER A 157 5.20 -13.40 2.26
CA SER A 157 5.51 -13.89 0.93
C SER A 157 4.91 -15.27 0.70
N VAL A 158 4.55 -15.52 -0.54
CA VAL A 158 4.23 -16.87 -1.02
C VAL A 158 5.50 -17.72 -0.95
N LEU A 159 5.42 -18.89 -0.32
CA LEU A 159 6.55 -19.84 -0.25
C LEU A 159 6.65 -20.68 -1.52
N SER A 160 5.50 -21.04 -2.09
CA SER A 160 5.36 -21.75 -3.36
C SER A 160 3.99 -21.43 -3.97
N ASP A 161 3.71 -21.92 -5.17
CA ASP A 161 2.42 -21.73 -5.87
C ASP A 161 1.21 -22.21 -5.04
N THR A 162 1.42 -23.04 -4.05
CA THR A 162 0.37 -23.65 -3.23
C THR A 162 0.45 -23.31 -1.74
N MET A 163 1.51 -22.64 -1.28
CA MET A 163 1.72 -22.35 0.14
C MET A 163 2.10 -20.91 0.40
N ASN A 164 1.32 -20.25 1.26
CA ASN A 164 1.66 -18.95 1.82
C ASN A 164 2.45 -19.12 3.12
N SER A 165 3.42 -18.24 3.35
CA SER A 165 4.06 -18.15 4.66
C SER A 165 3.08 -17.56 5.67
N ASN A 166 2.99 -18.15 6.86
CA ASN A 166 2.28 -17.56 7.99
C ASN A 166 3.17 -16.59 8.81
N ILE A 167 4.47 -16.51 8.44
CA ILE A 167 5.43 -15.65 9.13
C ILE A 167 5.62 -14.38 8.30
N PRO A 168 5.37 -13.19 8.87
CA PRO A 168 5.68 -11.94 8.21
C PRO A 168 7.17 -11.86 7.85
N ASN A 169 7.47 -11.43 6.66
CA ASN A 169 8.84 -11.38 6.15
C ASN A 169 9.25 -9.98 5.69
N GLY A 170 8.42 -8.99 5.92
CA GLY A 170 8.73 -7.60 5.64
C GLY A 170 7.59 -6.66 5.95
N ILE A 171 7.80 -5.40 5.58
CA ILE A 171 6.83 -4.33 5.75
C ILE A 171 6.51 -3.73 4.39
N GLU A 172 5.21 -3.66 4.10
CA GLU A 172 4.65 -3.01 2.93
C GLU A 172 4.11 -1.63 3.31
N TYR A 173 4.34 -0.67 2.44
CA TYR A 173 3.85 0.69 2.53
C TYR A 173 2.94 0.97 1.34
N CYS A 174 1.79 1.57 1.60
CA CYS A 174 0.91 2.14 0.60
C CYS A 174 0.95 3.67 0.75
N ILE A 175 1.79 4.34 -0.05
CA ILE A 175 2.00 5.79 0.00
C ILE A 175 0.81 6.46 -0.69
N ARG A 176 0.12 7.34 0.04
CA ARG A 176 -1.11 8.03 -0.38
C ARG A 176 -0.91 9.52 -0.58
N ASN A 177 0.25 10.04 -0.23
CA ASN A 177 0.70 11.40 -0.45
C ASN A 177 2.10 11.37 -1.04
N VAL A 178 2.33 12.06 -2.15
CA VAL A 178 3.63 12.09 -2.83
C VAL A 178 4.54 13.22 -2.35
N GLU A 179 4.01 14.23 -1.66
CA GLU A 179 4.79 15.38 -1.17
C GLU A 179 5.98 14.99 -0.28
N PRO A 180 5.87 13.95 0.59
CA PRO A 180 6.98 13.52 1.44
C PRO A 180 8.08 12.76 0.71
N ILE A 181 7.90 12.42 -0.56
CA ILE A 181 8.92 11.73 -1.37
C ILE A 181 10.04 12.73 -1.68
N LYS A 182 11.23 12.49 -1.13
CA LYS A 182 12.41 13.34 -1.30
C LYS A 182 13.15 13.04 -2.59
N GLU A 183 13.23 11.76 -2.92
CA GLU A 183 14.02 11.29 -4.06
C GLU A 183 13.43 9.99 -4.62
N VAL A 184 13.54 9.82 -5.92
CA VAL A 184 13.22 8.58 -6.63
C VAL A 184 14.34 8.31 -7.61
N VAL A 185 15.00 7.17 -7.48
CA VAL A 185 16.09 6.76 -8.38
C VAL A 185 15.89 5.33 -8.87
N LEU A 186 16.46 5.02 -10.03
CA LEU A 186 16.50 3.63 -10.49
C LEU A 186 17.46 2.84 -9.57
N TRP A 187 16.91 1.82 -8.90
CA TRP A 187 17.76 0.96 -8.09
C TRP A 187 18.63 0.07 -8.99
N LYS A 188 19.91 -0.03 -8.64
CA LYS A 188 20.88 -0.92 -9.29
C LYS A 188 21.44 -1.85 -8.22
N GLU A 189 21.65 -3.08 -8.58
CA GLU A 189 22.40 -4.03 -7.75
C GLU A 189 23.88 -3.68 -7.90
N ASP A 190 24.59 -3.44 -6.80
CA ASP A 190 26.04 -3.27 -6.76
C ASP A 190 26.76 -4.60 -7.04
#